data_0e3019b88704e4a0d009ebcba37ee624
#
_entry.id   0e3019b88704e4a0d009ebcba37ee624
#
_cell.length_a   1.000
_cell.length_b   1.000
_cell.length_c   1.000
_cell.angle_alpha   90.00
_cell.angle_beta   90.00
_cell.angle_gamma   90.00
#
_symmetry.space_group_name_H-M   'P 1'
#
loop_
_entity.id
_entity.type
_entity.pdbx_description
1 polymer ?
#
loop_
_entity_poly.entity_id
_entity_poly.type
_entity_poly.pdbx_seq_one_letter_code
_entity_poly.pdbx_strand_id
1 'polypeptide(L)'
;MKIINIHKTTTTAEILALLQQKLNPLFHEQKQSDMSFDIAEKNGAVEIWQPETYEGFLFRIVPHGTQLHITRSEHYVDDVNSITVESILNSLFEELAKDGNVTLVLEG
;
A
#
# COMPACT_ATOMS: atom_id res chain seq x y z
N MET A 1 12.79 2.08 2.89
CA MET A 1 11.60 1.72 3.71
C MET A 1 10.99 2.99 4.30
N LYS A 2 9.68 3.08 4.25
CA LYS A 2 8.93 4.18 4.86
C LYS A 2 8.16 3.63 6.05
N ILE A 3 8.20 4.34 7.16
CA ILE A 3 7.46 3.97 8.37
C ILE A 3 6.53 5.11 8.72
N ILE A 4 5.24 4.79 8.85
CA ILE A 4 4.24 5.75 9.31
C ILE A 4 3.56 5.24 10.57
N ASN A 5 3.08 6.16 11.40
CA ASN A 5 2.29 5.86 12.59
C ASN A 5 0.85 6.30 12.32
N ILE A 6 -0.07 5.36 12.38
CA ILE A 6 -1.50 5.62 12.15
C ILE A 6 -2.27 5.80 13.46
N HIS A 7 -1.60 5.74 14.59
CA HIS A 7 -2.13 5.99 15.94
C HIS A 7 -3.28 5.07 16.35
N LYS A 8 -3.35 3.92 15.70
CA LYS A 8 -4.22 2.82 16.13
C LYS A 8 -3.59 1.50 15.72
N THR A 9 -3.83 0.47 16.50
CA THR A 9 -3.35 -0.88 16.18
C THR A 9 -4.14 -1.42 15.00
N THR A 10 -3.45 -2.01 14.03
CA THR A 10 -4.08 -2.68 12.89
C THR A 10 -3.43 -4.03 12.66
N THR A 11 -4.09 -4.86 11.88
CA THR A 11 -3.64 -6.22 11.56
C THR A 11 -3.43 -6.36 10.06
N THR A 12 -2.67 -7.38 9.68
CA THR A 12 -2.49 -7.75 8.27
C THR A 12 -3.84 -7.97 7.59
N ALA A 13 -4.77 -8.63 8.29
CA ALA A 13 -6.10 -8.91 7.76
C ALA A 13 -6.90 -7.63 7.45
N GLU A 14 -6.80 -6.63 8.32
CA GLU A 14 -7.49 -5.35 8.10
C GLU A 14 -6.91 -4.60 6.91
N ILE A 15 -5.59 -4.58 6.78
CA ILE A 15 -4.91 -3.96 5.64
C ILE A 15 -5.26 -4.69 4.35
N LEU A 16 -5.21 -6.02 4.37
CA LEU A 16 -5.56 -6.83 3.21
C LEU A 16 -6.97 -6.55 2.72
N ALA A 17 -7.94 -6.55 3.65
CA ALA A 17 -9.34 -6.28 3.31
C ALA A 17 -9.52 -4.88 2.72
N LEU A 18 -8.89 -3.88 3.32
CA LEU A 18 -8.96 -2.50 2.84
C LEU A 18 -8.44 -2.37 1.41
N LEU A 19 -7.26 -2.93 1.15
CA LEU A 19 -6.62 -2.82 -0.16
C LEU A 19 -7.34 -3.65 -1.22
N GLN A 20 -7.79 -4.86 -0.88
CA GLN A 20 -8.56 -5.69 -1.81
C GLN A 20 -9.88 -5.02 -2.20
N GLN A 21 -10.48 -4.29 -1.29
CA GLN A 21 -11.74 -3.61 -1.55
C GLN A 21 -11.58 -2.33 -2.36
N LYS A 22 -10.50 -1.57 -2.12
CA LYS A 22 -10.43 -0.17 -2.59
C LYS A 22 -9.33 0.13 -3.62
N LEU A 23 -8.22 -0.62 -3.64
CA LEU A 23 -7.08 -0.25 -4.47
C LEU A 23 -7.41 -0.27 -5.97
N ASN A 24 -7.89 -1.39 -6.48
CA ASN A 24 -8.17 -1.53 -7.90
C ASN A 24 -9.25 -0.56 -8.40
N PRO A 25 -10.39 -0.40 -7.71
CA PRO A 25 -11.39 0.58 -8.15
C PRO A 25 -10.83 2.00 -8.23
N LEU A 26 -10.05 2.42 -7.24
CA LEU A 26 -9.44 3.75 -7.24
C LEU A 26 -8.39 3.91 -8.34
N PHE A 27 -7.59 2.87 -8.58
CA PHE A 27 -6.61 2.90 -9.66
C PHE A 27 -7.29 3.01 -11.02
N HIS A 28 -8.32 2.22 -11.27
CA HIS A 28 -9.08 2.26 -12.53
C HIS A 28 -9.69 3.63 -12.76
N GLU A 29 -10.21 4.25 -11.72
CA GLU A 29 -10.80 5.59 -11.80
C GLU A 29 -9.75 6.64 -12.15
N GLN A 30 -8.59 6.62 -11.48
CA GLN A 30 -7.55 7.64 -11.67
C GLN A 30 -6.81 7.49 -12.99
N LYS A 31 -6.54 6.27 -13.42
CA LYS A 31 -5.75 5.99 -14.62
C LYS A 31 -6.59 5.65 -15.83
N GLN A 32 -7.88 5.40 -15.65
CA GLN A 32 -8.78 4.92 -16.72
C GLN A 32 -8.17 3.72 -17.45
N SER A 33 -7.59 2.81 -16.68
CA SER A 33 -6.86 1.64 -17.15
C SER A 33 -7.55 0.37 -16.66
N ASP A 34 -7.45 -0.70 -17.43
CA ASP A 34 -7.95 -2.02 -17.06
C ASP A 34 -6.96 -2.81 -16.21
N MET A 35 -5.77 -2.25 -15.95
CA MET A 35 -4.76 -2.93 -15.14
C MET A 35 -5.27 -3.15 -13.72
N SER A 36 -5.13 -4.38 -13.23
CA SER A 36 -5.51 -4.75 -11.86
C SER A 36 -4.32 -5.33 -11.13
N PHE A 37 -4.24 -5.06 -9.83
CA PHE A 37 -3.16 -5.54 -8.97
C PHE A 37 -3.64 -6.72 -8.15
N ASP A 38 -2.75 -7.70 -7.95
CA ASP A 38 -2.95 -8.80 -7.03
C ASP A 38 -2.51 -8.35 -5.65
N ILE A 39 -3.37 -8.54 -4.66
CA ILE A 39 -3.10 -8.14 -3.28
C ILE A 39 -3.26 -9.38 -2.42
N ALA A 40 -2.17 -9.77 -1.75
CA ALA A 40 -2.16 -11.00 -0.98
C ALA A 40 -1.34 -10.86 0.29
N GLU A 41 -1.68 -11.66 1.30
CA GLU A 41 -0.87 -11.79 2.50
C GLU A 41 0.22 -12.84 2.26
N LYS A 42 1.45 -12.50 2.61
CA LYS A 42 2.60 -13.42 2.57
C LYS A 42 3.48 -13.19 3.80
N ASN A 43 3.57 -14.20 4.66
CA ASN A 43 4.46 -14.18 5.83
C ASN A 43 4.27 -12.95 6.73
N GLY A 44 3.03 -12.61 7.02
CA GLY A 44 2.72 -11.47 7.90
C GLY A 44 2.78 -10.11 7.23
N ALA A 45 2.93 -10.06 5.93
CA ALA A 45 2.94 -8.83 5.15
C ALA A 45 1.81 -8.84 4.13
N VAL A 46 1.35 -7.66 3.74
CA VAL A 46 0.45 -7.50 2.60
C VAL A 46 1.30 -7.04 1.41
N GLU A 47 1.25 -7.78 0.31
CA GLU A 47 2.02 -7.46 -0.89
C GLU A 47 1.11 -7.12 -2.04
N ILE A 48 1.55 -6.16 -2.85
CA ILE A 48 0.86 -5.71 -4.06
C ILE A 48 1.72 -6.09 -5.26
N TRP A 49 1.14 -6.90 -6.15
CA TRP A 49 1.81 -7.47 -7.31
C TRP A 49 1.05 -7.17 -8.59
N GLN A 50 1.78 -7.12 -9.71
CA GLN A 50 1.19 -7.11 -11.05
C GLN A 50 2.14 -7.86 -11.99
N PRO A 51 2.13 -9.21 -11.95
CA PRO A 51 3.15 -10.03 -12.61
C PRO A 51 3.11 -10.00 -14.14
N GLU A 52 2.01 -9.56 -14.73
CA GLU A 52 1.94 -9.40 -16.19
C GLU A 52 2.85 -8.28 -16.71
N THR A 53 3.14 -7.29 -15.87
CA THR A 53 3.91 -6.10 -16.25
C THR A 53 5.19 -5.95 -15.44
N TYR A 54 5.16 -6.33 -14.17
CA TYR A 54 6.25 -6.07 -13.23
C TYR A 54 6.78 -7.35 -12.62
N GLU A 55 8.08 -7.43 -12.46
CA GLU A 55 8.74 -8.53 -11.77
C GLU A 55 8.81 -8.22 -10.27
N GLY A 56 8.41 -9.19 -9.44
CA GLY A 56 8.39 -9.04 -8.00
C GLY A 56 7.23 -8.17 -7.52
N PHE A 57 7.22 -7.90 -6.21
CA PHE A 57 6.18 -7.04 -5.63
C PHE A 57 6.46 -5.56 -5.94
N LEU A 58 5.41 -4.77 -6.00
CA LEU A 58 5.52 -3.31 -6.08
C LEU A 58 5.60 -2.68 -4.69
N PHE A 59 4.77 -3.15 -3.78
CA PHE A 59 4.75 -2.68 -2.39
C PHE A 59 4.57 -3.85 -1.44
N ARG A 60 5.16 -3.70 -0.26
CA ARG A 60 5.03 -4.66 0.83
C ARG A 60 4.78 -3.87 2.11
N ILE A 61 3.72 -4.22 2.84
CA ILE A 61 3.26 -3.49 4.01
C ILE A 61 3.20 -4.45 5.19
N VAL A 62 3.89 -4.10 6.28
CA VAL A 62 3.94 -4.89 7.49
C VAL A 62 3.46 -4.04 8.67
N PRO A 63 2.35 -4.43 9.36
CA PRO A 63 1.93 -3.72 10.55
C PRO A 63 2.82 -4.09 11.75
N HIS A 64 3.17 -3.08 12.54
CA HIS A 64 3.89 -3.22 13.80
C HIS A 64 3.24 -2.30 14.84
N GLY A 65 2.38 -2.84 15.69
CA GLY A 65 1.64 -2.03 16.66
C GLY A 65 0.80 -0.97 15.96
N THR A 66 1.08 0.30 16.20
CA THR A 66 0.40 1.42 15.56
C THR A 66 1.12 1.91 14.30
N GLN A 67 2.20 1.25 13.91
CA GLN A 67 3.01 1.64 12.75
C GLN A 67 2.76 0.73 11.56
N LEU A 68 2.97 1.27 10.38
CA LEU A 68 3.02 0.51 9.14
C LEU A 68 4.40 0.67 8.52
N HIS A 69 5.07 -0.44 8.25
CA HIS A 69 6.36 -0.48 7.57
C HIS A 69 6.11 -0.79 6.11
N ILE A 70 6.41 0.16 5.25
CA ILE A 70 6.09 0.11 3.82
C ILE A 70 7.38 0.04 3.03
N THR A 71 7.55 -1.06 2.27
CA THR A 71 8.67 -1.23 1.35
C THR A 71 8.16 -1.04 -0.07
N ARG A 72 8.79 -0.14 -0.82
CA ARG A 72 8.52 0.07 -2.24
C ARG A 72 9.61 -0.61 -3.06
N SER A 73 9.23 -1.23 -4.17
CA SER A 73 10.20 -1.80 -5.10
C SER A 73 11.10 -0.70 -5.66
N GLU A 74 12.42 -0.87 -5.54
CA GLU A 74 13.39 0.08 -6.07
C GLU A 74 13.47 0.03 -7.59
N HIS A 75 13.02 -1.06 -8.20
CA HIS A 75 13.04 -1.23 -9.65
C HIS A 75 12.04 -0.32 -10.37
N TYR A 76 10.99 0.14 -9.67
CA TYR A 76 9.87 0.85 -10.29
C TYR A 76 9.61 2.21 -9.65
N VAL A 77 10.62 2.82 -9.02
CA VAL A 77 10.44 4.10 -8.31
C VAL A 77 9.96 5.23 -9.21
N ASP A 78 10.35 5.21 -10.49
CA ASP A 78 9.97 6.23 -11.46
C ASP A 78 8.79 5.80 -12.34
N ASP A 79 8.22 4.63 -12.07
CA ASP A 79 7.11 4.12 -12.86
C ASP A 79 5.82 4.86 -12.49
N VAL A 80 5.10 5.35 -13.50
CA VAL A 80 3.88 6.15 -13.31
C VAL A 80 2.81 5.38 -12.54
N ASN A 81 2.65 4.09 -12.83
CA ASN A 81 1.66 3.27 -12.15
C ASN A 81 2.03 3.03 -10.69
N SER A 82 3.31 2.81 -10.41
CA SER A 82 3.81 2.66 -9.04
C SER A 82 3.59 3.93 -8.23
N ILE A 83 3.87 5.10 -8.82
CA ILE A 83 3.64 6.39 -8.18
C ILE A 83 2.15 6.60 -7.88
N THR A 84 1.28 6.21 -8.81
CA THR A 84 -0.18 6.30 -8.61
C THR A 84 -0.63 5.39 -7.48
N VAL A 85 -0.14 4.15 -7.41
CA VAL A 85 -0.45 3.22 -6.33
C VAL A 85 0.00 3.81 -4.99
N GLU A 86 1.19 4.39 -4.91
CA GLU A 86 1.68 5.01 -3.67
C GLU A 86 0.76 6.13 -3.20
N SER A 87 0.30 6.96 -4.13
CA SER A 87 -0.63 8.05 -3.80
C SER A 87 -1.95 7.51 -3.24
N ILE A 88 -2.47 6.43 -3.84
CA ILE A 88 -3.69 5.77 -3.35
C ILE A 88 -3.46 5.19 -1.95
N LEU A 89 -2.32 4.52 -1.73
CA LEU A 89 -1.99 3.95 -0.43
C LEU A 89 -1.95 5.03 0.65
N ASN A 90 -1.34 6.17 0.37
CA ASN A 90 -1.27 7.28 1.31
C ASN A 90 -2.68 7.74 1.72
N SER A 91 -3.58 7.88 0.75
CA SER A 91 -4.96 8.27 1.03
C SER A 91 -5.70 7.22 1.86
N LEU A 92 -5.51 5.95 1.54
CA LEU A 92 -6.17 4.86 2.27
C LEU A 92 -5.65 4.74 3.71
N PHE A 93 -4.36 4.97 3.93
CA PHE A 93 -3.79 4.93 5.27
C PHE A 93 -4.22 6.12 6.12
N GLU A 94 -4.45 7.29 5.52
CA GLU A 94 -5.07 8.42 6.21
C GLU A 94 -6.49 8.06 6.65
N GLU A 95 -7.25 7.40 5.80
CA GLU A 95 -8.60 6.93 6.11
C GLU A 95 -8.60 5.92 7.25
N LEU A 96 -7.61 5.01 7.25
CA LEU A 96 -7.46 3.99 8.27
C LEU A 96 -7.01 4.56 9.61
N ALA A 97 -6.21 5.63 9.60
CA ALA A 97 -5.59 6.19 10.79
C ALA A 97 -6.62 6.77 11.76
N LYS A 98 -6.25 6.76 13.06
CA LYS A 98 -7.10 7.36 14.09
C LYS A 98 -7.27 8.85 13.81
N ASP A 99 -8.51 9.29 13.67
CA ASP A 99 -8.86 10.69 13.38
C ASP A 99 -8.18 11.24 12.12
N GLY A 100 -7.85 10.35 11.16
CA GLY A 100 -7.15 10.75 9.95
C GLY A 100 -5.70 11.18 10.17
N ASN A 101 -5.14 10.90 11.32
CA ASN A 101 -3.84 11.43 11.73
C ASN A 101 -2.70 10.44 11.45
N VAL A 102 -1.91 10.73 10.43
CA VAL A 102 -0.74 9.93 10.05
C VAL A 102 0.51 10.74 10.37
N THR A 103 1.44 10.13 11.12
CA THR A 103 2.74 10.73 11.43
C THR A 103 3.83 9.97 10.68
N LEU A 104 4.65 10.69 9.91
CA LEU A 104 5.82 10.09 9.26
C LEU A 104 6.90 9.85 10.31
N VAL A 105 7.34 8.60 10.44
CA VAL A 105 8.38 8.19 11.40
C VAL A 105 9.74 8.09 10.71
N LEU A 106 9.76 7.47 9.53
CA LEU A 106 10.98 7.26 8.76
C LEU A 106 10.66 7.30 7.28
N GLU A 107 11.51 7.98 6.52
CA GLU A 107 11.46 7.94 5.06
C GLU A 107 12.87 7.70 4.53
N GLY A 108 13.04 6.55 3.88
CA GLY A 108 14.36 6.17 3.39
C GLY A 108 14.33 5.50 2.04
#